data_492914a17b58a53ea6de6134f1370886
#
_entry.id   492914a17b58a53ea6de6134f1370886
#
_cell.length_a   1.000
_cell.length_b   1.000
_cell.length_c   1.000
_cell.angle_alpha   90.00
_cell.angle_beta   90.00
_cell.angle_gamma   90.00
#
_symmetry.space_group_name_H-M   'P 1'
#
loop_
_entity.id
_entity.type
_entity.pdbx_description
1 polymer ?
#
loop_
_entity_poly.entity_id
_entity_poly.type
_entity_poly.pdbx_seq_one_letter_code
_entity_poly.pdbx_strand_id
1 'polypeptide(L)'
;MGKNISYFTTYKGENSLSNFLGLLLKILYKENPWLLEEFFSATLNGESNILIGPTFTQQDKSKKSIPDLSISQNSFSVFFETKLTDWFYDEQIVRHIEGFSENVQSKILYLVSNFEFENYEDRFKDTIKIAKKNDIILQPLSFEDFVMVLEKIESSQNFKNILNEFREYLDENNLLPTWKYLLDVVNSGSTMNELNNNVYMCPDTGGSYSHRRSKYLGAYTNKNVPLIFEIDNVVSVNRNCEDAEIRYINNVQNSKQSKETSINLVNKF
;
A
#
# COMPACT_ATOMS: atom_id res chain seq x y z
N MET A 1 -8.58 -25.10 18.97
CA MET A 1 -9.65 -24.11 18.82
C MET A 1 -10.07 -24.09 17.35
N GLY A 2 -11.37 -24.22 17.04
CA GLY A 2 -11.87 -24.06 15.68
C GLY A 2 -11.73 -22.59 15.25
N LYS A 3 -11.33 -22.35 13.99
CA LYS A 3 -11.34 -20.97 13.44
C LYS A 3 -12.80 -20.57 13.18
N ASN A 4 -13.14 -19.33 13.47
CA ASN A 4 -14.42 -18.75 13.07
C ASN A 4 -14.56 -18.79 11.55
N ILE A 5 -15.80 -18.97 11.06
CA ILE A 5 -16.09 -18.85 9.64
C ILE A 5 -15.95 -17.36 9.26
N SER A 6 -15.12 -17.07 8.27
CA SER A 6 -14.94 -15.72 7.72
C SER A 6 -15.22 -15.72 6.22
N TYR A 7 -15.56 -14.56 5.68
CA TYR A 7 -15.74 -14.35 4.24
C TYR A 7 -14.46 -14.59 3.43
N PHE A 8 -13.27 -14.51 4.06
CA PHE A 8 -11.98 -14.39 3.38
C PHE A 8 -10.98 -15.53 3.66
N THR A 9 -11.31 -16.56 4.42
CA THR A 9 -10.31 -17.51 4.99
C THR A 9 -9.86 -18.66 4.11
N THR A 10 -10.47 -18.93 2.97
CA THR A 10 -10.31 -20.26 2.32
C THR A 10 -9.40 -20.24 1.09
N TYR A 11 -9.19 -19.11 0.45
CA TYR A 11 -8.46 -19.04 -0.82
C TYR A 11 -7.27 -18.10 -0.74
N LYS A 12 -6.12 -18.59 -1.22
CA LYS A 12 -4.87 -17.82 -1.32
C LYS A 12 -4.57 -17.56 -2.79
N GLY A 13 -3.99 -16.38 -3.08
CA GLY A 13 -3.53 -16.02 -4.41
C GLY A 13 -4.18 -14.75 -4.98
N GLU A 14 -3.59 -14.25 -6.06
CA GLU A 14 -3.96 -12.98 -6.69
C GLU A 14 -5.44 -12.93 -7.11
N ASN A 15 -5.95 -13.99 -7.73
CA ASN A 15 -7.35 -14.05 -8.17
C ASN A 15 -8.35 -13.96 -7.02
N SER A 16 -8.05 -14.62 -5.88
CA SER A 16 -8.89 -14.54 -4.69
C SER A 16 -8.90 -13.14 -4.11
N LEU A 17 -7.73 -12.52 -4.05
CA LEU A 17 -7.56 -11.18 -3.54
C LEU A 17 -8.30 -10.14 -4.40
N SER A 18 -8.15 -10.23 -5.73
CA SER A 18 -8.92 -9.38 -6.66
C SER A 18 -10.43 -9.54 -6.48
N ASN A 19 -10.91 -10.79 -6.27
CA ASN A 19 -12.31 -11.04 -5.99
C ASN A 19 -12.77 -10.44 -4.65
N PHE A 20 -11.92 -10.46 -3.62
CA PHE A 20 -12.24 -9.88 -2.31
C PHE A 20 -12.32 -8.35 -2.37
N LEU A 21 -11.38 -7.70 -3.07
CA LEU A 21 -11.44 -6.27 -3.33
C LEU A 21 -12.76 -5.91 -4.05
N GLY A 22 -13.07 -6.64 -5.13
CA GLY A 22 -14.31 -6.44 -5.89
C GLY A 22 -15.57 -6.70 -5.07
N LEU A 23 -15.56 -7.68 -4.16
CA LEU A 23 -16.66 -7.98 -3.25
C LEU A 23 -16.92 -6.82 -2.29
N LEU A 24 -15.88 -6.27 -1.66
CA LEU A 24 -16.01 -5.12 -0.78
C LEU A 24 -16.58 -3.90 -1.50
N LEU A 25 -16.05 -3.55 -2.67
CA LEU A 25 -16.56 -2.44 -3.46
C LEU A 25 -18.02 -2.67 -3.92
N LYS A 26 -18.38 -3.93 -4.25
CA LYS A 26 -19.76 -4.29 -4.61
C LYS A 26 -20.72 -4.19 -3.42
N ILE A 27 -20.29 -4.57 -2.21
CA ILE A 27 -21.11 -4.44 -1.00
C ILE A 27 -21.32 -2.95 -0.71
N LEU A 28 -20.25 -2.15 -0.74
CA LEU A 28 -20.30 -0.71 -0.54
C LEU A 28 -21.27 -0.04 -1.53
N TYR A 29 -21.18 -0.37 -2.82
CA TYR A 29 -22.10 0.11 -3.86
C TYR A 29 -23.55 -0.27 -3.58
N LYS A 30 -23.80 -1.49 -3.06
CA LYS A 30 -25.16 -1.95 -2.74
C LYS A 30 -25.75 -1.26 -1.52
N GLU A 31 -24.94 -0.81 -0.58
CA GLU A 31 -25.42 0.02 0.52
C GLU A 31 -25.89 1.39 0.00
N ASN A 32 -25.00 2.06 -0.72
CA ASN A 32 -25.28 3.34 -1.36
C ASN A 32 -24.26 3.57 -2.49
N PRO A 33 -24.69 3.78 -3.75
CA PRO A 33 -23.79 4.07 -4.86
C PRO A 33 -22.81 5.23 -4.61
N TRP A 34 -23.20 6.23 -3.84
CA TRP A 34 -22.35 7.38 -3.50
C TRP A 34 -21.14 7.01 -2.64
N LEU A 35 -21.23 5.97 -1.83
CA LEU A 35 -20.07 5.50 -1.05
C LEU A 35 -18.95 4.96 -1.96
N LEU A 36 -19.34 4.34 -3.09
CA LEU A 36 -18.35 3.92 -4.10
C LEU A 36 -17.75 5.13 -4.84
N GLU A 37 -18.54 6.18 -5.08
CA GLU A 37 -18.04 7.45 -5.63
C GLU A 37 -17.05 8.11 -4.67
N GLU A 38 -17.34 8.10 -3.36
CA GLU A 38 -16.47 8.60 -2.32
C GLU A 38 -15.13 7.83 -2.28
N PHE A 39 -15.18 6.49 -2.44
CA PHE A 39 -13.97 5.67 -2.55
C PHE A 39 -13.09 6.11 -3.73
N PHE A 40 -13.67 6.29 -4.92
CA PHE A 40 -12.91 6.75 -6.08
C PHE A 40 -12.36 8.17 -5.88
N SER A 41 -13.16 9.07 -5.35
CA SER A 41 -12.73 10.44 -5.05
C SER A 41 -11.54 10.47 -4.08
N ALA A 42 -11.59 9.67 -3.02
CA ALA A 42 -10.53 9.60 -2.02
C ALA A 42 -9.23 8.97 -2.57
N THR A 43 -9.34 7.94 -3.41
CA THR A 43 -8.16 7.25 -3.95
C THR A 43 -7.51 7.97 -5.13
N LEU A 44 -8.25 8.81 -5.86
CA LEU A 44 -7.77 9.55 -7.04
C LEU A 44 -7.29 10.97 -6.71
N ASN A 45 -7.33 11.40 -5.44
CA ASN A 45 -6.85 12.72 -4.99
C ASN A 45 -7.39 13.90 -5.83
N GLY A 46 -8.60 13.77 -6.38
CA GLY A 46 -9.23 14.80 -7.21
C GLY A 46 -8.78 14.84 -8.68
N GLU A 47 -7.95 13.90 -9.13
CA GLU A 47 -7.56 13.80 -10.56
C GLU A 47 -8.73 13.43 -11.48
N SER A 48 -9.79 12.84 -10.94
CA SER A 48 -11.02 12.53 -11.67
C SER A 48 -12.23 12.54 -10.75
N ASN A 49 -13.37 12.97 -11.31
CA ASN A 49 -14.68 12.90 -10.67
C ASN A 49 -15.49 11.80 -11.36
N ILE A 50 -15.51 10.61 -10.76
CA ILE A 50 -16.42 9.56 -11.18
C ILE A 50 -17.76 9.81 -10.50
N LEU A 51 -18.76 10.20 -11.28
CA LEU A 51 -20.14 10.32 -10.82
C LEU A 51 -20.90 9.02 -11.12
N ILE A 52 -21.49 8.44 -10.08
CA ILE A 52 -22.23 7.18 -10.17
C ILE A 52 -23.72 7.49 -10.14
N GLY A 53 -24.36 7.35 -11.27
CA GLY A 53 -25.76 7.63 -11.47
C GLY A 53 -26.03 8.79 -12.43
N PRO A 54 -27.28 9.00 -12.80
CA PRO A 54 -27.66 10.06 -13.72
C PRO A 54 -27.65 11.45 -13.06
N THR A 55 -27.17 12.44 -13.81
CA THR A 55 -27.30 13.87 -13.47
C THR A 55 -28.54 14.45 -14.15
N PHE A 56 -29.26 15.30 -13.44
CA PHE A 56 -30.46 15.98 -13.90
C PHE A 56 -30.17 17.47 -14.02
N THR A 57 -30.27 18.03 -15.22
CA THR A 57 -29.97 19.44 -15.47
C THR A 57 -31.13 20.11 -16.15
N GLN A 58 -31.63 21.21 -15.58
CA GLN A 58 -32.66 22.06 -16.19
C GLN A 58 -31.98 23.13 -17.06
N GLN A 59 -32.47 23.33 -18.30
CA GLN A 59 -31.96 24.33 -19.22
C GLN A 59 -30.43 24.33 -19.40
N ASP A 60 -29.87 23.19 -19.81
CA ASP A 60 -28.44 23.03 -20.04
C ASP A 60 -27.94 23.95 -21.18
N LYS A 61 -27.37 25.10 -20.81
CA LYS A 61 -26.83 26.12 -21.71
C LYS A 61 -25.46 25.78 -22.32
N SER A 62 -24.89 24.67 -21.94
CA SER A 62 -23.57 24.22 -22.46
C SER A 62 -23.69 23.59 -23.86
N LYS A 63 -24.89 23.27 -24.33
CA LYS A 63 -25.14 22.59 -25.59
C LYS A 63 -25.62 23.58 -26.68
N LYS A 64 -25.44 23.20 -27.95
CA LYS A 64 -25.94 23.97 -29.12
C LYS A 64 -27.45 24.16 -29.12
N SER A 65 -28.24 23.27 -28.51
CA SER A 65 -29.66 23.42 -28.20
C SER A 65 -29.85 23.38 -26.71
N ILE A 66 -30.77 24.16 -26.15
CA ILE A 66 -31.06 24.23 -24.71
C ILE A 66 -32.33 23.40 -24.46
N PRO A 67 -32.20 22.14 -24.03
CA PRO A 67 -33.32 21.33 -23.61
C PRO A 67 -33.89 21.83 -22.29
N ASP A 68 -35.18 21.73 -22.08
CA ASP A 68 -35.84 22.09 -20.82
C ASP A 68 -35.35 21.18 -19.64
N LEU A 69 -35.13 19.89 -19.94
CA LEU A 69 -34.57 18.91 -19.00
C LEU A 69 -33.58 18.03 -19.75
N SER A 70 -32.42 17.82 -19.14
CA SER A 70 -31.41 16.86 -19.58
C SER A 70 -31.15 15.84 -18.46
N ILE A 71 -31.18 14.57 -18.81
CA ILE A 71 -30.77 13.47 -17.94
C ILE A 71 -29.60 12.79 -18.64
N SER A 72 -28.46 12.78 -17.99
CA SER A 72 -27.21 12.20 -18.56
C SER A 72 -26.46 11.44 -17.52
N GLN A 73 -25.71 10.43 -17.95
CA GLN A 73 -24.80 9.67 -17.11
C GLN A 73 -23.46 9.55 -17.82
N ASN A 74 -22.39 9.86 -17.10
CA ASN A 74 -21.04 9.68 -17.59
C ASN A 74 -20.68 8.19 -17.57
N SER A 75 -20.03 7.73 -18.65
CA SER A 75 -19.51 6.39 -18.70
C SER A 75 -18.12 6.33 -18.05
N PHE A 76 -17.87 5.30 -17.26
CA PHE A 76 -16.56 5.04 -16.70
C PHE A 76 -16.22 3.55 -16.81
N SER A 77 -14.92 3.25 -16.79
CA SER A 77 -14.39 1.89 -16.70
C SER A 77 -13.21 1.89 -15.76
N VAL A 78 -13.21 0.95 -14.82
CA VAL A 78 -12.16 0.81 -13.81
C VAL A 78 -11.63 -0.61 -13.87
N PHE A 79 -10.32 -0.74 -14.11
CA PHE A 79 -9.63 -2.02 -14.05
C PHE A 79 -8.77 -2.08 -12.78
N PHE A 80 -8.69 -3.26 -12.20
CA PHE A 80 -7.81 -3.55 -11.08
C PHE A 80 -6.85 -4.66 -11.47
N GLU A 81 -5.57 -4.38 -11.47
CA GLU A 81 -4.52 -5.39 -11.51
C GLU A 81 -3.98 -5.57 -10.10
N THR A 82 -4.07 -6.79 -9.56
CA THR A 82 -3.71 -7.10 -8.18
C THR A 82 -2.54 -8.05 -8.14
N LYS A 83 -1.54 -7.75 -7.32
CA LYS A 83 -0.38 -8.59 -7.05
C LYS A 83 -0.21 -8.82 -5.55
N LEU A 84 0.29 -9.99 -5.17
CA LEU A 84 0.65 -10.26 -3.77
C LEU A 84 1.88 -9.49 -3.31
N THR A 85 2.76 -9.17 -4.26
CA THR A 85 3.98 -8.38 -4.06
C THR A 85 3.98 -7.23 -5.07
N ASP A 86 4.87 -6.26 -4.90
CA ASP A 86 5.03 -5.10 -5.79
C ASP A 86 5.62 -5.42 -7.18
N TRP A 87 5.67 -6.70 -7.55
CA TRP A 87 6.21 -7.15 -8.83
C TRP A 87 5.17 -7.09 -9.94
N PHE A 88 5.14 -5.95 -10.63
CA PHE A 88 4.33 -5.72 -11.82
C PHE A 88 5.19 -5.75 -13.08
N TYR A 89 4.69 -6.42 -14.12
CA TYR A 89 5.31 -6.39 -15.45
C TYR A 89 4.76 -5.24 -16.26
N ASP A 90 5.62 -4.34 -16.73
CA ASP A 90 5.22 -3.15 -17.51
C ASP A 90 4.42 -3.54 -18.76
N GLU A 91 4.79 -4.63 -19.44
CA GLU A 91 4.06 -5.15 -20.60
C GLU A 91 2.61 -5.58 -20.25
N GLN A 92 2.37 -6.09 -19.05
CA GLN A 92 1.03 -6.45 -18.59
C GLN A 92 0.21 -5.19 -18.34
N ILE A 93 0.80 -4.17 -17.72
CA ILE A 93 0.15 -2.88 -17.50
C ILE A 93 -0.23 -2.24 -18.85
N VAL A 94 0.68 -2.24 -19.82
CA VAL A 94 0.42 -1.71 -21.16
C VAL A 94 -0.75 -2.44 -21.85
N ARG A 95 -0.80 -3.77 -21.76
CA ARG A 95 -1.94 -4.54 -22.29
C ARG A 95 -3.28 -4.17 -21.64
N HIS A 96 -3.29 -3.87 -20.34
CA HIS A 96 -4.49 -3.38 -19.67
C HIS A 96 -4.88 -2.00 -20.17
N ILE A 97 -3.92 -1.10 -20.39
CA ILE A 97 -4.15 0.22 -20.96
C ILE A 97 -4.81 0.11 -22.36
N GLU A 98 -4.29 -0.77 -23.22
CA GLU A 98 -4.84 -1.03 -24.54
C GLU A 98 -6.23 -1.70 -24.52
N GLY A 99 -6.57 -2.37 -23.42
CA GLY A 99 -7.86 -3.05 -23.23
C GLY A 99 -9.05 -2.12 -22.95
N PHE A 100 -8.84 -0.83 -22.69
CA PHE A 100 -9.93 0.11 -22.47
C PHE A 100 -10.66 0.48 -23.77
N SER A 101 -12.00 0.53 -23.71
CA SER A 101 -12.81 1.00 -24.83
C SER A 101 -12.63 2.51 -25.05
N GLU A 102 -12.51 2.93 -26.32
CA GLU A 102 -12.40 4.34 -26.70
C GLU A 102 -13.64 5.16 -26.33
N ASN A 103 -14.82 4.52 -26.27
CA ASN A 103 -16.09 5.19 -26.02
C ASN A 103 -16.37 5.50 -24.54
N VAL A 104 -15.43 5.23 -23.64
CA VAL A 104 -15.56 5.47 -22.20
C VAL A 104 -14.93 6.81 -21.85
N GLN A 105 -15.67 7.65 -21.10
CA GLN A 105 -15.23 9.01 -20.75
C GLN A 105 -14.14 9.01 -19.66
N SER A 106 -14.30 8.18 -18.64
CA SER A 106 -13.33 8.09 -17.53
C SER A 106 -12.75 6.68 -17.47
N LYS A 107 -11.43 6.59 -17.55
CA LYS A 107 -10.70 5.31 -17.58
C LYS A 107 -9.67 5.30 -16.46
N ILE A 108 -9.72 4.30 -15.60
CA ILE A 108 -8.85 4.20 -14.45
C ILE A 108 -8.29 2.78 -14.35
N LEU A 109 -6.98 2.68 -14.19
CA LEU A 109 -6.29 1.42 -13.92
C LEU A 109 -5.66 1.50 -12.53
N TYR A 110 -6.18 0.75 -11.58
CA TYR A 110 -5.56 0.55 -10.29
C TYR A 110 -4.53 -0.58 -10.35
N LEU A 111 -3.35 -0.32 -9.81
CA LEU A 111 -2.36 -1.34 -9.50
C LEU A 111 -2.38 -1.56 -7.99
N VAL A 112 -2.84 -2.73 -7.54
CA VAL A 112 -3.05 -2.98 -6.10
C VAL A 112 -2.07 -4.05 -5.61
N SER A 113 -1.33 -3.72 -4.55
CA SER A 113 -0.33 -4.62 -3.98
C SER A 113 0.01 -4.24 -2.53
N ASN A 114 0.91 -4.99 -1.91
CA ASN A 114 1.52 -4.66 -0.63
C ASN A 114 2.65 -3.64 -0.75
N PHE A 115 2.57 -2.67 -1.63
CA PHE A 115 3.66 -1.73 -1.86
C PHE A 115 4.39 -1.33 -0.58
N GLU A 116 5.71 -1.48 -0.57
CA GLU A 116 6.56 -1.16 0.58
C GLU A 116 7.26 0.21 0.43
N PHE A 117 7.18 0.83 -0.74
CA PHE A 117 7.80 2.12 -1.04
C PHE A 117 6.73 3.20 -1.24
N GLU A 118 7.07 4.43 -0.84
CA GLU A 118 6.14 5.57 -0.87
C GLU A 118 6.11 6.28 -2.24
N ASN A 119 7.16 6.14 -3.05
CA ASN A 119 7.26 6.84 -4.34
C ASN A 119 6.94 5.92 -5.51
N TYR A 120 5.64 5.74 -5.78
CA TYR A 120 5.15 4.94 -6.92
C TYR A 120 5.42 5.59 -8.27
N GLU A 121 5.56 6.92 -8.33
CA GLU A 121 5.75 7.67 -9.58
C GLU A 121 7.06 7.30 -10.27
N ASP A 122 8.13 7.12 -9.53
CA ASP A 122 9.42 6.71 -10.09
C ASP A 122 9.37 5.30 -10.65
N ARG A 123 8.73 4.35 -9.93
CA ARG A 123 8.63 2.95 -10.36
C ARG A 123 7.80 2.80 -11.64
N PHE A 124 6.69 3.54 -11.75
CA PHE A 124 5.75 3.43 -12.86
C PHE A 124 5.83 4.60 -13.84
N LYS A 125 6.92 5.37 -13.83
CA LYS A 125 7.09 6.60 -14.61
C LYS A 125 6.75 6.44 -16.09
N ASP A 126 7.22 5.38 -16.73
CA ASP A 126 7.02 5.18 -18.16
C ASP A 126 5.62 4.64 -18.48
N THR A 127 5.08 3.75 -17.67
CA THR A 127 3.70 3.27 -17.80
C THR A 127 2.68 4.37 -17.47
N ILE A 128 2.95 5.26 -16.51
CA ILE A 128 2.13 6.47 -16.26
C ILE A 128 2.09 7.37 -17.48
N LYS A 129 3.22 7.59 -18.17
CA LYS A 129 3.25 8.40 -19.40
C LYS A 129 2.42 7.76 -20.53
N ILE A 130 2.48 6.42 -20.65
CA ILE A 130 1.68 5.70 -21.65
C ILE A 130 0.19 5.81 -21.30
N ALA A 131 -0.18 5.62 -20.03
CA ALA A 131 -1.55 5.76 -19.56
C ALA A 131 -2.10 7.16 -19.86
N LYS A 132 -1.37 8.22 -19.50
CA LYS A 132 -1.75 9.62 -19.76
C LYS A 132 -1.96 9.92 -21.24
N LYS A 133 -1.18 9.33 -22.15
CA LYS A 133 -1.36 9.50 -23.61
C LYS A 133 -2.68 8.87 -24.12
N ASN A 134 -3.23 7.92 -23.39
CA ASN A 134 -4.49 7.22 -23.70
C ASN A 134 -5.68 7.73 -22.86
N ASP A 135 -5.53 8.87 -22.18
CA ASP A 135 -6.52 9.45 -21.28
C ASP A 135 -6.95 8.47 -20.17
N ILE A 136 -5.96 7.72 -19.62
CA ILE A 136 -6.15 6.76 -18.55
C ILE A 136 -5.39 7.23 -17.32
N ILE A 137 -6.07 7.23 -16.17
CA ILE A 137 -5.43 7.43 -14.88
C ILE A 137 -4.88 6.08 -14.41
N LEU A 138 -3.57 5.99 -14.22
CA LEU A 138 -2.93 4.84 -13.62
C LEU A 138 -2.66 5.17 -12.14
N GLN A 139 -3.34 4.45 -11.25
CA GLN A 139 -3.32 4.70 -9.81
C GLN A 139 -2.77 3.49 -9.05
N PRO A 140 -1.52 3.54 -8.59
CA PRO A 140 -1.02 2.59 -7.60
C PRO A 140 -1.74 2.78 -6.26
N LEU A 141 -2.11 1.68 -5.61
CA LEU A 141 -2.85 1.67 -4.35
C LEU A 141 -2.38 0.50 -3.48
N SER A 142 -1.89 0.77 -2.29
CA SER A 142 -1.52 -0.29 -1.37
C SER A 142 -2.77 -0.94 -0.75
N PHE A 143 -2.65 -2.19 -0.29
CA PHE A 143 -3.73 -2.81 0.51
C PHE A 143 -4.01 -2.03 1.78
N GLU A 144 -2.99 -1.42 2.38
CA GLU A 144 -3.13 -0.56 3.55
C GLU A 144 -4.00 0.66 3.22
N ASP A 145 -3.69 1.38 2.12
CA ASP A 145 -4.44 2.56 1.70
C ASP A 145 -5.87 2.20 1.28
N PHE A 146 -6.05 1.06 0.59
CA PHE A 146 -7.38 0.56 0.24
C PHE A 146 -8.26 0.39 1.48
N VAL A 147 -7.72 -0.28 2.51
CA VAL A 147 -8.46 -0.48 3.78
C VAL A 147 -8.68 0.85 4.49
N MET A 148 -7.64 1.70 4.61
CA MET A 148 -7.75 2.99 5.28
C MET A 148 -8.80 3.92 4.64
N VAL A 149 -8.91 3.92 3.32
CA VAL A 149 -9.94 4.70 2.62
C VAL A 149 -11.32 4.17 2.96
N LEU A 150 -11.53 2.85 2.90
CA LEU A 150 -12.82 2.24 3.24
C LEU A 150 -13.20 2.42 4.71
N GLU A 151 -12.24 2.45 5.65
CA GLU A 151 -12.47 2.72 7.07
C GLU A 151 -12.98 4.15 7.32
N LYS A 152 -12.55 5.12 6.51
CA LYS A 152 -12.95 6.53 6.63
C LYS A 152 -14.34 6.82 6.06
N ILE A 153 -14.84 5.99 5.15
CA ILE A 153 -16.16 6.14 4.56
C ILE A 153 -17.25 5.84 5.61
N GLU A 154 -18.24 6.71 5.72
CA GLU A 154 -19.38 6.51 6.60
C GLU A 154 -20.34 5.44 6.07
N SER A 155 -20.02 4.18 6.35
CA SER A 155 -20.77 2.99 5.95
C SER A 155 -21.47 2.33 7.14
N SER A 156 -22.32 1.32 6.86
CA SER A 156 -23.01 0.55 7.89
C SER A 156 -22.04 -0.22 8.81
N GLN A 157 -22.50 -0.54 10.03
CA GLN A 157 -21.75 -1.39 10.94
C GLN A 157 -21.49 -2.79 10.35
N ASN A 158 -22.41 -3.29 9.51
CA ASN A 158 -22.23 -4.58 8.86
C ASN A 158 -21.05 -4.54 7.86
N PHE A 159 -20.95 -3.49 7.05
CA PHE A 159 -19.80 -3.32 6.15
C PHE A 159 -18.49 -3.19 6.93
N LYS A 160 -18.48 -2.41 8.01
CA LYS A 160 -17.29 -2.25 8.87
C LYS A 160 -16.83 -3.58 9.49
N ASN A 161 -17.76 -4.45 9.87
CA ASN A 161 -17.41 -5.77 10.37
C ASN A 161 -16.77 -6.64 9.28
N ILE A 162 -17.32 -6.63 8.07
CA ILE A 162 -16.76 -7.37 6.92
C ILE A 162 -15.37 -6.81 6.55
N LEU A 163 -15.20 -5.49 6.59
CA LEU A 163 -13.90 -4.84 6.32
C LEU A 163 -12.85 -5.23 7.36
N ASN A 164 -13.22 -5.35 8.64
CA ASN A 164 -12.33 -5.83 9.68
C ASN A 164 -11.87 -7.27 9.44
N GLU A 165 -12.78 -8.17 9.02
CA GLU A 165 -12.39 -9.54 8.64
C GLU A 165 -11.42 -9.55 7.44
N PHE A 166 -11.61 -8.64 6.48
CA PHE A 166 -10.67 -8.51 5.36
C PHE A 166 -9.30 -8.01 5.81
N ARG A 167 -9.26 -7.05 6.74
CA ARG A 167 -8.02 -6.58 7.33
C ARG A 167 -7.27 -7.69 8.07
N GLU A 168 -7.98 -8.50 8.86
CA GLU A 168 -7.40 -9.68 9.51
C GLU A 168 -6.84 -10.67 8.49
N TYR A 169 -7.58 -10.91 7.39
CA TYR A 169 -7.10 -11.75 6.29
C TYR A 169 -5.80 -11.21 5.68
N LEU A 170 -5.71 -9.91 5.41
CA LEU A 170 -4.51 -9.30 4.86
C LEU A 170 -3.32 -9.43 5.83
N ASP A 171 -3.55 -9.23 7.12
CA ASP A 171 -2.53 -9.35 8.17
C ASP A 171 -2.02 -10.78 8.31
N GLU A 172 -2.93 -11.77 8.40
CA GLU A 172 -2.58 -13.20 8.46
C GLU A 172 -1.76 -13.68 7.23
N ASN A 173 -1.91 -13.02 6.07
CA ASN A 173 -1.19 -13.33 4.85
C ASN A 173 0.03 -12.42 4.60
N ASN A 174 0.41 -11.58 5.56
CA ASN A 174 1.54 -10.62 5.49
C ASN A 174 1.42 -9.66 4.29
N LEU A 175 0.20 -9.24 3.96
CA LEU A 175 -0.09 -8.29 2.88
C LEU A 175 -0.20 -6.84 3.37
N LEU A 176 -0.24 -6.63 4.69
CA LEU A 176 -0.13 -5.31 5.32
C LEU A 176 1.30 -5.07 5.79
N PRO A 177 1.79 -3.83 5.80
CA PRO A 177 3.11 -3.50 6.29
C PRO A 177 3.16 -3.50 7.83
N THR A 178 2.95 -4.68 8.43
CA THR A 178 2.89 -4.87 9.89
C THR A 178 4.15 -4.42 10.60
N TRP A 179 5.30 -4.40 9.90
CA TRP A 179 6.55 -3.91 10.43
C TRP A 179 6.46 -2.47 10.98
N LYS A 180 5.54 -1.64 10.46
CA LYS A 180 5.30 -0.26 10.94
C LYS A 180 4.84 -0.21 12.41
N TYR A 181 4.35 -1.31 12.94
CA TYR A 181 3.84 -1.42 14.32
C TYR A 181 4.66 -2.39 15.17
N LEU A 182 5.69 -3.03 14.61
CA LEU A 182 6.50 -3.99 15.33
C LEU A 182 7.61 -3.32 16.14
N LEU A 183 7.80 -3.83 17.34
CA LEU A 183 8.94 -3.59 18.22
C LEU A 183 9.81 -4.87 18.26
N ASP A 184 11.01 -4.79 17.74
CA ASP A 184 12.02 -5.84 17.89
C ASP A 184 12.79 -5.63 19.18
N VAL A 185 12.76 -6.60 20.09
CA VAL A 185 13.38 -6.48 21.40
C VAL A 185 14.69 -7.27 21.42
N VAL A 186 15.79 -6.56 21.54
CA VAL A 186 17.14 -7.11 21.49
C VAL A 186 17.84 -7.05 22.85
N ASN A 187 18.62 -8.09 23.18
CA ASN A 187 19.44 -8.06 24.38
C ASN A 187 20.60 -7.07 24.19
N SER A 188 20.57 -6.00 24.95
CA SER A 188 21.53 -4.89 24.85
C SER A 188 22.49 -4.78 26.05
N GLY A 189 22.57 -5.78 26.91
CA GLY A 189 23.40 -5.73 28.11
C GLY A 189 24.89 -5.42 27.84
N SER A 190 25.40 -5.83 26.68
CA SER A 190 26.80 -5.59 26.26
C SER A 190 26.91 -4.51 25.16
N THR A 191 25.82 -4.06 24.56
CA THR A 191 25.81 -3.19 23.38
C THR A 191 25.24 -1.78 23.64
N MET A 192 25.14 -1.38 24.92
CA MET A 192 24.61 -0.06 25.28
C MET A 192 25.46 1.09 24.74
N ASN A 193 26.81 0.90 24.60
CA ASN A 193 27.66 1.93 24.02
C ASN A 193 27.36 2.20 22.55
N GLU A 194 26.98 1.18 21.79
CA GLU A 194 26.59 1.28 20.40
C GLU A 194 25.24 2.03 20.30
N LEU A 195 24.27 1.65 21.13
CA LEU A 195 22.96 2.27 21.18
C LEU A 195 23.00 3.75 21.56
N ASN A 196 23.93 4.16 22.44
CA ASN A 196 24.17 5.57 22.76
C ASN A 196 24.69 6.37 21.54
N ASN A 197 25.20 5.69 20.51
CA ASN A 197 25.58 6.30 19.23
C ASN A 197 24.49 6.09 18.14
N ASN A 198 23.28 5.70 18.51
CA ASN A 198 22.17 5.39 17.61
C ASN A 198 22.49 4.26 16.61
N VAL A 199 23.27 3.27 17.03
CA VAL A 199 23.61 2.09 16.24
C VAL A 199 23.40 0.85 17.09
N TYR A 200 22.88 -0.20 16.48
CA TYR A 200 22.85 -1.55 17.04
C TYR A 200 23.52 -2.49 16.05
N MET A 201 24.47 -3.28 16.51
CA MET A 201 25.18 -4.26 15.68
C MET A 201 24.98 -5.68 16.19
N CYS A 202 24.72 -6.60 15.28
CA CYS A 202 24.63 -8.02 15.57
C CYS A 202 25.20 -8.85 14.41
N PRO A 203 25.67 -10.08 14.67
CA PRO A 203 26.09 -10.98 13.60
C PRO A 203 24.95 -11.33 12.68
N ASP A 204 25.18 -11.33 11.36
CA ASP A 204 24.19 -11.75 10.35
C ASP A 204 24.29 -13.27 10.09
N THR A 205 24.10 -14.07 11.11
CA THR A 205 24.25 -15.53 11.06
C THR A 205 22.92 -16.30 11.15
N GLY A 206 21.81 -15.58 11.26
CA GLY A 206 20.48 -16.18 11.46
C GLY A 206 20.28 -16.72 12.90
N GLY A 207 19.28 -17.55 13.10
CA GLY A 207 18.93 -18.09 14.42
C GLY A 207 18.51 -16.99 15.40
N SER A 208 19.21 -16.88 16.53
CA SER A 208 18.94 -15.86 17.56
C SER A 208 19.20 -14.43 17.09
N TYR A 209 19.87 -14.25 15.96
CA TYR A 209 20.15 -12.97 15.31
C TYR A 209 19.26 -12.74 14.07
N SER A 210 18.21 -13.55 13.91
CA SER A 210 17.25 -13.39 12.82
C SER A 210 16.20 -12.34 13.19
N HIS A 211 16.47 -11.09 12.84
CA HIS A 211 15.56 -9.98 13.08
C HIS A 211 14.58 -9.81 11.92
N ARG A 212 13.30 -9.63 12.27
CA ARG A 212 12.27 -9.25 11.29
C ARG A 212 12.32 -7.74 11.07
N ARG A 213 11.90 -7.30 9.90
CA ARG A 213 11.69 -5.86 9.70
C ARG A 213 10.72 -5.35 10.75
N SER A 214 11.11 -4.30 11.45
CA SER A 214 10.32 -3.63 12.48
C SER A 214 10.59 -2.13 12.45
N LYS A 215 9.62 -1.34 12.90
CA LYS A 215 9.78 0.12 13.00
C LYS A 215 10.60 0.49 14.23
N TYR A 216 10.45 -0.25 15.30
CA TYR A 216 11.06 0.08 16.58
C TYR A 216 11.99 -1.01 17.04
N LEU A 217 13.07 -0.61 17.73
CA LEU A 217 14.02 -1.46 18.42
C LEU A 217 13.96 -1.16 19.92
N GLY A 218 13.69 -2.18 20.73
CA GLY A 218 13.69 -2.11 22.19
C GLY A 218 14.97 -2.67 22.78
N ALA A 219 15.70 -1.86 23.52
CA ALA A 219 16.91 -2.27 24.19
C ALA A 219 16.58 -2.99 25.52
N TYR A 220 16.68 -4.33 25.52
CA TYR A 220 16.42 -5.12 26.72
C TYR A 220 17.67 -5.27 27.57
N THR A 221 17.59 -4.82 28.82
CA THR A 221 18.65 -4.98 29.83
C THR A 221 18.02 -5.00 31.23
N ASN A 222 18.62 -5.71 32.18
CA ASN A 222 18.17 -5.78 33.58
C ASN A 222 16.66 -6.09 33.73
N LYS A 223 16.13 -7.02 32.93
CA LYS A 223 14.73 -7.46 32.92
C LYS A 223 13.71 -6.40 32.55
N ASN A 224 14.11 -5.33 31.90
CA ASN A 224 13.21 -4.30 31.36
C ASN A 224 13.71 -3.77 30.01
N VAL A 225 12.89 -2.93 29.36
CA VAL A 225 13.21 -2.23 28.11
C VAL A 225 13.23 -0.72 28.42
N PRO A 226 14.38 -0.19 28.89
CA PRO A 226 14.48 1.20 29.29
C PRO A 226 14.50 2.19 28.12
N LEU A 227 14.88 1.75 26.92
CA LEU A 227 14.99 2.58 25.73
C LEU A 227 14.32 1.90 24.55
N ILE A 228 13.61 2.72 23.76
CA ILE A 228 13.03 2.35 22.47
C ILE A 228 13.54 3.35 21.43
N PHE A 229 14.05 2.82 20.32
CA PHE A 229 14.55 3.57 19.18
C PHE A 229 13.64 3.36 17.97
N GLU A 230 13.55 4.34 17.09
CA GLU A 230 13.01 4.16 15.76
C GLU A 230 14.13 3.69 14.82
N ILE A 231 13.87 2.66 14.02
CA ILE A 231 14.85 2.12 13.08
C ILE A 231 14.73 2.89 11.76
N ASP A 232 15.75 3.64 11.39
CA ASP A 232 15.78 4.35 10.11
C ASP A 232 16.09 3.39 8.95
N ASN A 233 17.09 2.55 9.10
CA ASN A 233 17.47 1.57 8.09
C ASN A 233 18.23 0.39 8.72
N VAL A 234 18.32 -0.71 7.98
CA VAL A 234 19.18 -1.87 8.33
C VAL A 234 20.09 -2.17 7.17
N VAL A 235 21.39 -2.30 7.50
CA VAL A 235 22.46 -2.54 6.57
C VAL A 235 23.22 -3.79 6.97
N SER A 236 23.45 -4.68 6.03
CA SER A 236 24.34 -5.83 6.18
C SER A 236 25.73 -5.43 5.68
N VAL A 237 26.74 -5.62 6.52
CA VAL A 237 28.13 -5.33 6.15
C VAL A 237 28.88 -6.66 6.03
N ASN A 238 29.66 -6.84 4.98
CA ASN A 238 30.44 -8.05 4.79
C ASN A 238 31.55 -8.19 5.85
N ARG A 239 32.06 -9.41 6.00
CA ARG A 239 33.04 -9.74 7.05
C ARG A 239 34.35 -8.93 6.98
N ASN A 240 34.73 -8.48 5.78
CA ASN A 240 35.94 -7.70 5.53
C ASN A 240 35.67 -6.19 5.64
N CYS A 241 34.44 -5.77 5.92
CA CYS A 241 34.02 -4.36 5.95
C CYS A 241 34.34 -3.57 4.65
N GLU A 242 34.38 -4.27 3.52
CA GLU A 242 34.69 -3.66 2.22
C GLU A 242 33.42 -3.34 1.41
N ASP A 243 32.31 -4.03 1.71
CA ASP A 243 31.02 -3.81 1.03
C ASP A 243 29.86 -3.94 2.01
N ALA A 244 28.78 -3.23 1.68
CA ALA A 244 27.56 -3.19 2.48
C ALA A 244 26.33 -3.22 1.59
N GLU A 245 25.29 -3.93 2.04
CA GLU A 245 23.99 -4.02 1.39
C GLU A 245 22.91 -3.46 2.31
N ILE A 246 22.09 -2.54 1.78
CA ILE A 246 20.93 -2.04 2.50
C ILE A 246 19.84 -3.11 2.41
N ARG A 247 19.44 -3.67 3.55
CA ARG A 247 18.35 -4.66 3.61
C ARG A 247 16.99 -4.02 3.48
N TYR A 248 16.78 -2.93 4.23
CA TYR A 248 15.57 -2.12 4.13
C TYR A 248 15.76 -0.72 4.72
N ILE A 249 14.93 0.19 4.28
CA ILE A 249 14.84 1.57 4.75
C ILE A 249 13.45 1.76 5.31
N ASN A 250 13.35 2.28 6.56
CA ASN A 250 12.08 2.63 7.18
C ASN A 250 11.81 4.14 7.10
N ASN A 251 12.88 4.95 7.04
CA ASN A 251 12.79 6.40 6.96
C ASN A 251 13.67 6.93 5.81
N VAL A 252 13.03 7.28 4.71
CA VAL A 252 13.70 7.76 3.49
C VAL A 252 14.43 9.10 3.72
N GLN A 253 13.91 9.96 4.58
CA GLN A 253 14.52 11.27 4.86
C GLN A 253 15.87 11.14 5.58
N ASN A 254 16.00 10.10 6.43
CA ASN A 254 17.23 9.80 7.18
C ASN A 254 18.14 8.79 6.46
N SER A 255 17.68 8.20 5.35
CA SER A 255 18.38 7.14 4.60
C SER A 255 19.67 7.58 3.88
N LYS A 256 20.02 8.87 3.96
CA LYS A 256 21.29 9.42 3.43
C LYS A 256 22.54 8.87 4.15
N GLN A 257 22.39 7.98 5.13
CA GLN A 257 23.51 7.19 5.62
C GLN A 257 23.92 6.23 4.53
N SER A 258 24.93 6.62 3.80
CA SER A 258 25.54 5.82 2.73
C SER A 258 26.03 4.48 3.28
N LYS A 259 26.15 3.48 2.42
CA LYS A 259 26.86 2.23 2.71
C LYS A 259 28.23 2.49 3.40
N GLU A 260 28.90 3.53 2.96
CA GLU A 260 30.18 4.01 3.47
C GLU A 260 30.14 4.41 4.96
N THR A 261 29.07 5.12 5.38
CA THR A 261 28.87 5.47 6.79
C THR A 261 28.67 4.22 7.65
N SER A 262 27.94 3.21 7.16
CA SER A 262 27.72 1.96 7.88
C SER A 262 29.01 1.15 8.02
N ILE A 263 29.83 1.08 6.97
CA ILE A 263 31.17 0.45 7.01
C ILE A 263 32.07 1.15 8.04
N ASN A 264 32.08 2.49 8.03
CA ASN A 264 32.85 3.27 8.97
C ASN A 264 32.41 3.07 10.43
N LEU A 265 31.10 2.91 10.68
CA LEU A 265 30.57 2.62 12.01
C LEU A 265 30.99 1.23 12.49
N VAL A 266 30.92 0.20 11.66
CA VAL A 266 31.35 -1.17 12.01
C VAL A 266 32.84 -1.20 12.31
N ASN A 267 33.67 -0.44 11.61
CA ASN A 267 35.10 -0.35 11.86
C ASN A 267 35.47 0.42 13.15
N LYS A 268 34.50 1.23 13.67
CA LYS A 268 34.71 2.02 14.88
C LYS A 268 34.46 1.23 16.18
N PHE A 269 33.57 0.25 16.14
CA PHE A 269 33.15 -0.57 17.26
C PHE A 269 33.67 -2.01 17.14
#